data_a285467481bcae112007c9651fed8c96
#
_entry.id   a285467481bcae112007c9651fed8c96
#
_cell.length_a   1.000
_cell.length_b   1.000
_cell.length_c   1.000
_cell.angle_alpha   90.00
_cell.angle_beta   90.00
_cell.angle_gamma   90.00
#
_symmetry.space_group_name_H-M   'P 1'
#
loop_
_entity.id
_entity.type
_entity.pdbx_description
1 polymer ?
#
loop_
_entity_poly.entity_id
_entity_poly.type
_entity_poly.pdbx_seq_one_letter_code
_entity_poly.pdbx_strand_id
1 'polypeptide(L)'
;MRDRQRSPDSTAARGAGRRRRKPPLTSARGSRMPDDATTKRTVALRYDGGEHEMQVTQPTEGAPGVDLGKLLAQTGLVTLDPGFVNTAACTSDITYIDGDAGILRYRGYPIEELAAKSNFIEVSYLLIYGELPTQQQYEDFAERIRRHTLLHEDLKQFFDGFPRDAHPMPVLSSAVSALSTFYQDSLNPFDANQVELSTVRLLAKLPTIAAYAYKKSVGQPFLYPDNSLGLVENFLRMTFGFPAEPYEVDPTLTRALDLLFILHADHEQNCSTSTVRMVGSSEANLFASISAGINALFGPLHGGANSAVLEMLEGINRNGGDVDSFVNRVKNKEPGVKLMGFGHRVYKNYDPRAAIIKKTADEVLGKLSANDPLLDIALKLEEKALADDYFVERKLYPNVDFYTGLIYKAMGFPTKFFTVLFALGRLPGWIAHWREMLEDPARKISRPRQVYTGQAERSYTPIAQR
;
A
#
# COMPACT_ATOMS: atom_id res chain seq x y z
N MET A 1 -33.99 15.38 61.16
CA MET A 1 -34.89 16.56 61.35
C MET A 1 -34.84 17.31 60.03
N ARG A 2 -35.87 17.15 59.23
CA ARG A 2 -36.83 18.21 58.74
C ARG A 2 -36.12 19.29 57.91
N ASP A 3 -36.51 19.74 56.71
CA ASP A 3 -37.76 19.59 55.97
C ASP A 3 -37.60 20.08 54.54
N ARG A 4 -38.43 19.57 53.69
CA ARG A 4 -38.79 19.91 52.29
C ARG A 4 -38.89 21.42 52.01
N GLN A 5 -38.54 21.81 50.74
CA GLN A 5 -39.52 22.62 49.98
C GLN A 5 -39.31 22.51 48.49
N ARG A 6 -40.41 22.46 47.75
CA ARG A 6 -40.62 22.20 46.31
C ARG A 6 -40.52 23.49 45.48
N SER A 7 -40.20 23.24 44.21
CA SER A 7 -40.38 23.92 42.92
C SER A 7 -41.19 25.26 42.86
N PRO A 8 -41.00 26.02 41.73
CA PRO A 8 -41.89 25.77 40.60
C PRO A 8 -41.23 25.85 39.20
N ASP A 9 -41.96 25.26 38.25
CA ASP A 9 -41.79 25.21 36.78
C ASP A 9 -41.42 26.55 36.13
N SER A 10 -40.54 26.47 35.12
CA SER A 10 -40.57 27.37 33.96
C SER A 10 -40.29 26.59 32.67
N THR A 11 -41.35 26.38 31.93
CA THR A 11 -41.38 25.94 30.54
C THR A 11 -40.63 26.93 29.66
N ALA A 12 -39.50 26.50 29.09
CA ALA A 12 -38.87 27.15 27.95
C ALA A 12 -38.72 26.14 26.80
N ALA A 13 -39.53 26.35 25.77
CA ALA A 13 -39.53 25.61 24.51
C ALA A 13 -38.13 25.69 23.86
N ARG A 14 -37.43 24.56 23.78
CA ARG A 14 -36.24 24.44 22.98
C ARG A 14 -36.65 24.01 21.57
N GLY A 15 -36.53 24.93 20.61
CA GLY A 15 -36.66 24.69 19.20
C GLY A 15 -35.64 23.64 18.75
N ALA A 16 -36.12 22.47 18.34
CA ALA A 16 -35.35 21.42 17.74
C ALA A 16 -34.92 21.85 16.32
N GLY A 17 -33.78 22.46 16.21
CA GLY A 17 -33.11 22.64 14.91
C GLY A 17 -32.82 21.27 14.31
N ARG A 18 -33.61 20.84 13.34
CA ARG A 18 -33.34 19.69 12.48
C ARG A 18 -32.03 19.97 11.75
N ARG A 19 -30.90 19.44 12.23
CA ARG A 19 -29.68 19.28 11.45
C ARG A 19 -30.03 18.35 10.28
N ARG A 20 -30.09 18.90 9.07
CA ARG A 20 -30.16 18.11 7.83
C ARG A 20 -28.96 17.17 7.83
N ARG A 21 -29.21 15.87 7.99
CA ARG A 21 -28.22 14.83 7.76
C ARG A 21 -27.84 14.92 6.29
N LYS A 22 -26.57 15.25 5.98
CA LYS A 22 -26.03 15.07 4.63
C LYS A 22 -26.11 13.57 4.29
N PRO A 23 -26.52 13.19 3.08
CA PRO A 23 -26.52 11.78 2.67
C PRO A 23 -25.08 11.25 2.66
N PRO A 24 -24.87 9.94 2.92
CA PRO A 24 -23.59 9.31 2.75
C PRO A 24 -23.14 9.45 1.29
N LEU A 25 -21.84 9.66 1.07
CA LEU A 25 -21.22 9.62 -0.27
C LEU A 25 -21.39 8.19 -0.80
N THR A 26 -22.44 7.95 -1.57
CA THR A 26 -22.64 6.70 -2.29
C THR A 26 -21.69 6.70 -3.46
N SER A 27 -20.90 5.64 -3.62
CA SER A 27 -20.11 5.38 -4.82
C SER A 27 -21.05 5.40 -6.03
N ALA A 28 -20.83 6.33 -6.97
CA ALA A 28 -21.46 6.26 -8.27
C ALA A 28 -20.87 5.04 -8.99
N ARG A 29 -21.60 3.92 -9.02
CA ARG A 29 -21.26 2.82 -9.92
C ARG A 29 -21.27 3.37 -11.33
N GLY A 30 -20.10 3.40 -11.97
CA GLY A 30 -20.00 3.60 -13.41
C GLY A 30 -20.97 2.63 -14.10
N SER A 31 -21.72 3.12 -15.07
CA SER A 31 -22.69 2.34 -15.84
C SER A 31 -21.98 1.14 -16.46
N ARG A 32 -22.30 -0.09 -15.99
CA ARG A 32 -21.98 -1.31 -16.73
C ARG A 32 -22.53 -1.12 -18.15
N MET A 33 -21.68 -1.33 -19.14
CA MET A 33 -22.14 -1.45 -20.54
C MET A 33 -23.27 -2.50 -20.61
N PRO A 34 -24.29 -2.32 -21.47
CA PRO A 34 -25.36 -3.28 -21.63
C PRO A 34 -24.75 -4.63 -22.07
N ASP A 35 -25.28 -5.72 -21.50
CA ASP A 35 -25.01 -7.10 -21.93
C ASP A 35 -25.33 -7.21 -23.43
N ASP A 36 -24.33 -6.99 -24.26
CA ASP A 36 -24.38 -7.43 -25.64
C ASP A 36 -24.30 -8.97 -25.60
N ALA A 37 -25.15 -9.65 -26.38
CA ALA A 37 -25.29 -11.10 -26.38
C ALA A 37 -24.00 -11.77 -26.92
N THR A 38 -22.92 -11.66 -26.14
CA THR A 38 -21.62 -12.26 -26.43
C THR A 38 -21.70 -13.76 -26.15
N THR A 39 -21.44 -14.55 -27.15
CA THR A 39 -21.23 -16.01 -27.07
C THR A 39 -20.33 -16.29 -25.86
N LYS A 40 -20.90 -16.98 -24.83
CA LYS A 40 -20.13 -17.33 -23.62
C LYS A 40 -18.92 -18.17 -24.04
N ARG A 41 -17.74 -17.58 -23.93
CA ARG A 41 -16.48 -18.26 -24.25
C ARG A 41 -16.18 -19.29 -23.16
N THR A 42 -15.84 -20.51 -23.58
CA THR A 42 -15.50 -21.61 -22.67
C THR A 42 -14.14 -22.19 -23.03
N VAL A 43 -13.54 -22.89 -22.06
CA VAL A 43 -12.32 -23.69 -22.21
C VAL A 43 -12.63 -25.09 -21.67
N ALA A 44 -12.23 -26.13 -22.40
CA ALA A 44 -12.40 -27.51 -21.98
C ALA A 44 -11.10 -28.05 -21.36
N LEU A 45 -11.21 -28.61 -20.15
CA LEU A 45 -10.17 -29.40 -19.52
C LEU A 45 -10.43 -30.88 -19.77
N ARG A 46 -9.54 -31.57 -20.47
CA ARG A 46 -9.56 -33.03 -20.64
C ARG A 46 -8.70 -33.69 -19.57
N TYR A 47 -9.21 -34.72 -18.95
CA TYR A 47 -8.53 -35.48 -17.91
C TYR A 47 -9.01 -36.95 -17.97
N ASP A 48 -8.42 -37.87 -17.20
CA ASP A 48 -8.74 -39.31 -17.27
C ASP A 48 -10.20 -39.64 -16.97
N GLY A 49 -10.92 -38.79 -16.24
CA GLY A 49 -12.34 -38.92 -15.94
C GLY A 49 -13.29 -38.32 -16.98
N GLY A 50 -12.77 -37.72 -18.08
CA GLY A 50 -13.62 -37.12 -19.11
C GLY A 50 -13.18 -35.70 -19.53
N GLU A 51 -14.17 -34.86 -19.82
CA GLU A 51 -14.01 -33.49 -20.22
C GLU A 51 -14.88 -32.58 -19.36
N HIS A 52 -14.30 -31.47 -18.88
CA HIS A 52 -15.01 -30.47 -18.09
C HIS A 52 -14.88 -29.08 -18.74
N GLU A 53 -16.02 -28.45 -19.00
CA GLU A 53 -16.11 -27.13 -19.61
C GLU A 53 -16.14 -26.04 -18.54
N MET A 54 -15.26 -25.03 -18.68
CA MET A 54 -15.12 -23.92 -17.74
C MET A 54 -15.43 -22.59 -18.45
N GLN A 55 -16.13 -21.70 -17.75
CA GLN A 55 -16.47 -20.38 -18.27
C GLN A 55 -15.23 -19.47 -18.30
N VAL A 56 -15.15 -18.59 -19.30
CA VAL A 56 -14.11 -17.58 -19.42
C VAL A 56 -14.71 -16.21 -19.10
N THR A 57 -14.16 -15.56 -18.09
CA THR A 57 -14.45 -14.15 -17.77
C THR A 57 -13.62 -13.25 -18.67
N GLN A 58 -14.30 -12.40 -19.44
CA GLN A 58 -13.63 -11.40 -20.29
C GLN A 58 -13.32 -10.15 -19.49
N PRO A 59 -12.07 -9.66 -19.51
CA PRO A 59 -11.72 -8.39 -18.91
C PRO A 59 -12.06 -7.22 -19.85
N THR A 60 -12.04 -6.00 -19.34
CA THR A 60 -12.06 -4.78 -20.18
C THR A 60 -10.77 -4.69 -20.99
N GLU A 61 -9.64 -4.97 -20.34
CA GLU A 61 -8.30 -5.03 -20.96
C GLU A 61 -7.49 -6.16 -20.29
N GLY A 62 -6.49 -6.71 -20.99
CA GLY A 62 -5.59 -7.74 -20.48
C GLY A 62 -6.06 -9.17 -20.70
N ALA A 63 -5.54 -10.11 -19.91
CA ALA A 63 -5.78 -11.53 -20.10
C ALA A 63 -7.15 -11.98 -19.55
N PRO A 64 -7.92 -12.79 -20.28
CA PRO A 64 -9.16 -13.37 -19.79
C PRO A 64 -8.91 -14.40 -18.68
N GLY A 65 -9.85 -14.49 -17.71
CA GLY A 65 -9.79 -15.43 -16.61
C GLY A 65 -10.63 -16.67 -16.82
N VAL A 66 -10.12 -17.85 -16.47
CA VAL A 66 -10.89 -19.12 -16.47
C VAL A 66 -11.51 -19.33 -15.08
N ASP A 67 -12.84 -19.45 -15.01
CA ASP A 67 -13.54 -19.72 -13.74
C ASP A 67 -13.35 -21.17 -13.29
N LEU A 68 -12.61 -21.36 -12.20
CA LEU A 68 -12.32 -22.66 -11.59
C LEU A 68 -13.30 -23.03 -10.46
N GLY A 69 -14.33 -22.24 -10.21
CA GLY A 69 -15.21 -22.38 -9.05
C GLY A 69 -15.88 -23.75 -8.91
N LYS A 70 -16.13 -24.45 -10.03
CA LYS A 70 -16.77 -25.77 -10.07
C LYS A 70 -15.80 -26.93 -10.30
N LEU A 71 -14.52 -26.66 -10.56
CA LEU A 71 -13.52 -27.67 -10.97
C LEU A 71 -13.48 -28.87 -10.01
N LEU A 72 -13.27 -28.62 -8.71
CA LEU A 72 -13.18 -29.69 -7.71
C LEU A 72 -14.45 -30.53 -7.63
N ALA A 73 -15.62 -29.90 -7.62
CA ALA A 73 -16.90 -30.59 -7.46
C ALA A 73 -17.23 -31.51 -8.66
N GLN A 74 -16.77 -31.14 -9.85
CA GLN A 74 -17.09 -31.83 -11.09
C GLN A 74 -16.01 -32.82 -11.54
N THR A 75 -14.74 -32.59 -11.16
CA THR A 75 -13.63 -33.43 -11.63
C THR A 75 -12.84 -34.12 -10.52
N GLY A 76 -13.03 -33.71 -9.25
CA GLY A 76 -12.18 -34.14 -8.14
C GLY A 76 -10.80 -33.49 -8.11
N LEU A 77 -10.46 -32.67 -9.10
CA LEU A 77 -9.15 -32.02 -9.22
C LEU A 77 -9.12 -30.65 -8.56
N VAL A 78 -7.95 -30.25 -8.08
CA VAL A 78 -7.63 -28.87 -7.65
C VAL A 78 -6.47 -28.33 -8.49
N THR A 79 -6.38 -27.03 -8.60
CA THR A 79 -5.21 -26.38 -9.21
C THR A 79 -4.06 -26.29 -8.21
N LEU A 80 -2.82 -26.40 -8.70
CA LEU A 80 -1.61 -26.19 -7.93
C LEU A 80 -0.81 -25.05 -8.58
N ASP A 81 -0.82 -23.90 -7.94
CA ASP A 81 -0.13 -22.69 -8.42
C ASP A 81 0.60 -22.00 -7.25
N PRO A 82 1.82 -22.45 -6.89
CA PRO A 82 2.59 -21.87 -5.81
C PRO A 82 2.89 -20.38 -6.07
N GLY A 83 2.47 -19.53 -5.13
CA GLY A 83 2.67 -18.07 -5.21
C GLY A 83 1.69 -17.35 -6.16
N PHE A 84 0.64 -18.01 -6.64
CA PHE A 84 -0.42 -17.44 -7.50
C PHE A 84 0.11 -16.79 -8.78
N VAL A 85 1.13 -17.40 -9.40
CA VAL A 85 1.82 -16.85 -10.58
C VAL A 85 0.88 -16.73 -11.78
N ASN A 86 -0.10 -17.62 -11.87
CA ASN A 86 -1.08 -17.69 -12.96
C ASN A 86 -2.53 -17.71 -12.46
N THR A 87 -2.77 -17.23 -11.25
CA THR A 87 -4.11 -17.25 -10.64
C THR A 87 -4.62 -15.85 -10.37
N ALA A 88 -5.69 -15.45 -11.05
CA ALA A 88 -6.46 -14.26 -10.70
C ALA A 88 -7.31 -14.56 -9.45
N ALA A 89 -7.06 -13.86 -8.35
CA ALA A 89 -7.78 -14.05 -7.09
C ALA A 89 -9.15 -13.32 -7.05
N CYS A 90 -9.36 -12.34 -7.91
CA CYS A 90 -10.57 -11.52 -8.00
C CYS A 90 -10.67 -10.83 -9.36
N THR A 91 -11.82 -10.23 -9.64
CA THR A 91 -11.95 -9.11 -10.60
C THR A 91 -11.79 -7.80 -9.85
N SER A 92 -11.23 -6.76 -10.50
CA SER A 92 -11.01 -5.45 -9.89
C SER A 92 -11.04 -4.35 -10.94
N ASP A 93 -11.59 -3.19 -10.58
CA ASP A 93 -11.59 -1.98 -11.43
C ASP A 93 -10.59 -0.93 -10.93
N ILE A 94 -9.73 -1.25 -9.95
CA ILE A 94 -8.90 -0.26 -9.26
C ILE A 94 -7.66 0.09 -10.07
N THR A 95 -6.89 -0.92 -10.48
CA THR A 95 -5.60 -0.71 -11.14
C THR A 95 -5.44 -1.64 -12.33
N TYR A 96 -5.02 -1.09 -13.44
CA TYR A 96 -4.62 -1.83 -14.63
C TYR A 96 -3.12 -1.70 -14.86
N ILE A 97 -2.47 -2.85 -15.11
CA ILE A 97 -1.05 -2.92 -15.45
C ILE A 97 -0.89 -3.75 -16.72
N ASP A 98 -0.19 -3.18 -17.71
CA ASP A 98 0.38 -3.92 -18.81
C ASP A 98 1.91 -3.90 -18.67
N GLY A 99 2.46 -5.01 -18.22
CA GLY A 99 3.90 -5.11 -17.98
C GLY A 99 4.74 -5.15 -19.25
N ASP A 100 4.20 -5.63 -20.38
CA ASP A 100 4.88 -5.68 -21.65
C ASP A 100 4.90 -4.31 -22.34
N ALA A 101 3.79 -3.55 -22.23
CA ALA A 101 3.69 -2.19 -22.75
C ALA A 101 4.28 -1.13 -21.79
N GLY A 102 4.51 -1.46 -20.51
CA GLY A 102 4.97 -0.50 -19.49
C GLY A 102 3.87 0.49 -19.10
N ILE A 103 2.63 0.02 -18.96
CA ILE A 103 1.45 0.84 -18.63
C ILE A 103 1.04 0.61 -17.18
N LEU A 104 0.73 1.70 -16.48
CA LEU A 104 0.07 1.70 -15.17
C LEU A 104 -1.04 2.73 -15.17
N ARG A 105 -2.26 2.32 -14.78
CA ARG A 105 -3.42 3.22 -14.64
C ARG A 105 -4.14 2.98 -13.32
N TYR A 106 -4.54 4.04 -12.67
CA TYR A 106 -5.46 4.00 -11.52
C TYR A 106 -6.85 4.42 -11.98
N ARG A 107 -7.85 3.55 -11.84
CA ARG A 107 -9.23 3.81 -12.30
C ARG A 107 -9.29 4.33 -13.76
N GLY A 108 -8.40 3.82 -14.62
CA GLY A 108 -8.30 4.23 -16.02
C GLY A 108 -7.40 5.45 -16.29
N TYR A 109 -7.00 6.21 -15.28
CA TYR A 109 -6.12 7.37 -15.45
C TYR A 109 -4.65 6.95 -15.51
N PRO A 110 -3.88 7.37 -16.54
CA PRO A 110 -2.45 7.08 -16.62
C PRO A 110 -1.66 7.64 -15.43
N ILE A 111 -0.71 6.85 -14.91
CA ILE A 111 0.09 7.25 -13.75
C ILE A 111 0.89 8.53 -14.01
N GLU A 112 1.34 8.75 -15.23
CA GLU A 112 2.08 9.95 -15.65
C GLU A 112 1.24 11.21 -15.52
N GLU A 113 -0.06 11.12 -15.85
CA GLU A 113 -0.98 12.25 -15.72
C GLU A 113 -1.30 12.54 -14.26
N LEU A 114 -1.58 11.52 -13.46
CA LEU A 114 -1.84 11.67 -12.03
C LEU A 114 -0.61 12.25 -11.32
N ALA A 115 0.58 11.75 -11.62
CA ALA A 115 1.84 12.26 -11.09
C ALA A 115 2.10 13.73 -11.40
N ALA A 116 1.77 14.15 -12.63
CA ALA A 116 2.02 15.52 -13.09
C ALA A 116 0.98 16.53 -12.60
N LYS A 117 -0.30 16.13 -12.50
CA LYS A 117 -1.44 17.06 -12.36
C LYS A 117 -2.17 16.96 -11.02
N SER A 118 -1.98 15.88 -10.27
CA SER A 118 -2.74 15.55 -9.05
C SER A 118 -1.88 15.65 -7.79
N ASN A 119 -2.47 15.34 -6.65
CA ASN A 119 -1.83 15.19 -5.35
C ASN A 119 -2.30 13.90 -4.65
N PHE A 120 -1.61 13.49 -3.61
CA PHE A 120 -1.87 12.21 -2.95
C PHE A 120 -3.29 12.10 -2.36
N ILE A 121 -3.89 13.17 -1.86
CA ILE A 121 -5.26 13.17 -1.32
C ILE A 121 -6.28 12.96 -2.44
N GLU A 122 -6.10 13.61 -3.59
CA GLU A 122 -6.97 13.45 -4.76
C GLU A 122 -6.86 12.02 -5.32
N VAL A 123 -5.64 11.49 -5.46
CA VAL A 123 -5.42 10.09 -5.89
C VAL A 123 -5.98 9.09 -4.88
N SER A 124 -5.88 9.37 -3.58
CA SER A 124 -6.51 8.55 -2.53
C SER A 124 -8.03 8.51 -2.69
N TYR A 125 -8.64 9.66 -2.97
CA TYR A 125 -10.06 9.75 -3.26
C TYR A 125 -10.44 8.92 -4.50
N LEU A 126 -9.71 9.11 -5.60
CA LEU A 126 -9.91 8.37 -6.85
C LEU A 126 -9.90 6.86 -6.64
N LEU A 127 -8.86 6.33 -5.99
CA LEU A 127 -8.72 4.89 -5.75
C LEU A 127 -9.88 4.34 -4.91
N ILE A 128 -10.25 5.05 -3.84
CA ILE A 128 -11.23 4.58 -2.84
C ILE A 128 -12.66 4.70 -3.35
N TYR A 129 -13.00 5.77 -4.09
CA TYR A 129 -14.38 6.06 -4.51
C TYR A 129 -14.63 5.85 -6.00
N GLY A 130 -13.59 5.62 -6.81
CA GLY A 130 -13.71 5.21 -8.20
C GLY A 130 -13.63 6.33 -9.24
N GLU A 131 -13.83 7.59 -8.83
CA GLU A 131 -13.83 8.78 -9.70
C GLU A 131 -13.02 9.92 -9.08
N LEU A 132 -12.49 10.82 -9.92
CA LEU A 132 -11.86 12.04 -9.43
C LEU A 132 -12.88 12.91 -8.67
N PRO A 133 -12.48 13.53 -7.54
CA PRO A 133 -13.40 14.35 -6.78
C PRO A 133 -13.74 15.66 -7.51
N THR A 134 -14.95 16.15 -7.34
CA THR A 134 -15.23 17.57 -7.57
C THR A 134 -14.48 18.41 -6.54
N GLN A 135 -14.34 19.73 -6.80
CA GLN A 135 -13.67 20.65 -5.85
C GLN A 135 -14.26 20.54 -4.43
N GLN A 136 -15.58 20.52 -4.31
CA GLN A 136 -16.25 20.41 -3.01
C GLN A 136 -15.98 19.05 -2.33
N GLN A 137 -15.99 17.95 -3.08
CA GLN A 137 -15.68 16.61 -2.54
C GLN A 137 -14.23 16.53 -2.07
N TYR A 138 -13.30 17.12 -2.82
CA TYR A 138 -11.90 17.19 -2.45
C TYR A 138 -11.72 17.97 -1.14
N GLU A 139 -12.31 19.16 -1.03
CA GLU A 139 -12.23 20.01 0.15
C GLU A 139 -12.84 19.33 1.40
N ASP A 140 -14.04 18.74 1.25
CA ASP A 140 -14.71 17.99 2.33
C ASP A 140 -13.86 16.77 2.78
N PHE A 141 -13.25 16.05 1.84
CA PHE A 141 -12.41 14.89 2.14
C PHE A 141 -11.09 15.29 2.81
N ALA A 142 -10.40 16.27 2.27
CA ALA A 142 -9.16 16.79 2.84
C ALA A 142 -9.37 17.37 4.26
N GLU A 143 -10.47 18.11 4.46
CA GLU A 143 -10.80 18.66 5.79
C GLU A 143 -11.14 17.56 6.79
N ARG A 144 -11.86 16.52 6.39
CA ARG A 144 -12.13 15.37 7.26
C ARG A 144 -10.84 14.65 7.67
N ILE A 145 -9.88 14.47 6.74
CA ILE A 145 -8.58 13.88 7.05
C ILE A 145 -7.84 14.77 8.06
N ARG A 146 -7.74 16.06 7.80
CA ARG A 146 -7.06 17.02 8.72
C ARG A 146 -7.62 16.98 10.14
N ARG A 147 -8.94 16.85 10.29
CA ARG A 147 -9.60 16.81 11.60
C ARG A 147 -9.46 15.48 12.36
N HIS A 148 -8.91 14.43 11.72
CA HIS A 148 -8.76 13.10 12.33
C HIS A 148 -7.31 12.68 12.56
N THR A 149 -6.33 13.55 12.35
CA THR A 149 -4.90 13.25 12.48
C THR A 149 -4.44 12.96 13.91
N LEU A 150 -5.08 13.58 14.91
CA LEU A 150 -4.72 13.43 16.32
C LEU A 150 -5.00 11.99 16.80
N LEU A 151 -4.02 11.38 17.48
CA LEU A 151 -4.17 10.09 18.14
C LEU A 151 -4.82 10.26 19.53
N HIS A 152 -5.46 9.20 20.03
CA HIS A 152 -5.87 9.16 21.44
C HIS A 152 -4.63 9.25 22.35
N GLU A 153 -4.70 10.04 23.43
CA GLU A 153 -3.55 10.28 24.30
C GLU A 153 -2.97 8.98 24.87
N ASP A 154 -3.83 8.04 25.28
CA ASP A 154 -3.37 6.77 25.85
C ASP A 154 -2.64 5.90 24.82
N LEU A 155 -2.87 6.10 23.51
CA LEU A 155 -2.09 5.40 22.46
C LEU A 155 -0.60 5.79 22.47
N LYS A 156 -0.25 6.93 23.05
CA LYS A 156 1.16 7.33 23.22
C LYS A 156 1.90 6.39 24.15
N GLN A 157 1.25 5.92 25.23
CA GLN A 157 1.81 4.94 26.18
C GLN A 157 2.15 3.62 25.48
N PHE A 158 1.42 3.28 24.41
CA PHE A 158 1.72 2.11 23.59
C PHE A 158 3.11 2.16 22.97
N PHE A 159 3.58 3.35 22.54
CA PHE A 159 4.92 3.52 22.00
C PHE A 159 6.00 3.38 23.07
N ASP A 160 5.70 3.61 24.35
CA ASP A 160 6.66 3.49 25.45
C ASP A 160 7.06 2.04 25.70
N GLY A 161 6.20 1.09 25.36
CA GLY A 161 6.47 -0.34 25.45
C GLY A 161 7.48 -0.88 24.43
N PHE A 162 7.81 -0.13 23.37
CA PHE A 162 8.77 -0.57 22.37
C PHE A 162 10.19 -0.13 22.70
N PRO A 163 11.21 -1.01 22.46
CA PRO A 163 12.60 -0.61 22.53
C PRO A 163 12.90 0.48 21.47
N ARG A 164 13.89 1.34 21.76
CA ARG A 164 14.23 2.47 20.87
C ARG A 164 14.79 2.05 19.53
N ASP A 165 15.46 0.92 19.46
CA ASP A 165 16.03 0.33 18.25
C ASP A 165 15.05 -0.57 17.49
N ALA A 166 13.81 -0.72 17.96
CA ALA A 166 12.77 -1.49 17.29
C ALA A 166 12.64 -1.07 15.83
N HIS A 167 12.47 -2.07 14.95
CA HIS A 167 12.18 -1.77 13.56
C HIS A 167 10.80 -1.07 13.43
N PRO A 168 10.68 0.04 12.70
CA PRO A 168 9.45 0.85 12.68
C PRO A 168 8.25 0.11 12.06
N MET A 169 8.43 -0.87 11.20
CA MET A 169 7.33 -1.61 10.58
C MET A 169 6.50 -2.44 11.58
N PRO A 170 7.06 -3.26 12.47
CA PRO A 170 6.31 -3.90 13.57
C PRO A 170 5.61 -2.88 14.49
N VAL A 171 6.26 -1.75 14.79
CA VAL A 171 5.65 -0.67 15.58
C VAL A 171 4.42 -0.12 14.87
N LEU A 172 4.55 0.16 13.56
CA LEU A 172 3.46 0.67 12.72
C LEU A 172 2.28 -0.31 12.69
N SER A 173 2.52 -1.59 12.38
CA SER A 173 1.46 -2.60 12.27
C SER A 173 0.74 -2.83 13.60
N SER A 174 1.49 -2.88 14.71
CA SER A 174 0.94 -3.05 16.04
C SER A 174 0.08 -1.85 16.45
N ALA A 175 0.54 -0.62 16.20
CA ALA A 175 -0.22 0.59 16.50
C ALA A 175 -1.49 0.69 15.65
N VAL A 176 -1.44 0.31 14.37
CA VAL A 176 -2.63 0.25 13.50
C VAL A 176 -3.63 -0.78 14.01
N SER A 177 -3.18 -1.96 14.42
CA SER A 177 -4.06 -2.98 15.02
C SER A 177 -4.70 -2.46 16.31
N ALA A 178 -3.93 -1.76 17.15
CA ALA A 178 -4.41 -1.15 18.39
C ALA A 178 -5.52 -0.11 18.17
N LEU A 179 -5.59 0.55 17.01
CA LEU A 179 -6.69 1.50 16.70
C LEU A 179 -8.07 0.84 16.85
N SER A 180 -8.19 -0.47 16.63
CA SER A 180 -9.46 -1.20 16.84
C SER A 180 -9.96 -1.10 18.28
N THR A 181 -9.07 -0.95 19.26
CA THR A 181 -9.44 -0.84 20.68
C THR A 181 -9.84 0.57 21.07
N PHE A 182 -9.32 1.60 20.40
CA PHE A 182 -9.60 3.01 20.67
C PHE A 182 -10.81 3.54 19.90
N TYR A 183 -11.15 2.93 18.76
CA TYR A 183 -12.17 3.43 17.82
C TYR A 183 -13.23 2.37 17.52
N GLN A 184 -13.84 1.84 18.61
CA GLN A 184 -14.85 0.75 18.53
C GLN A 184 -16.14 1.15 17.80
N ASP A 185 -16.37 2.44 17.59
CA ASP A 185 -17.50 3.01 16.86
C ASP A 185 -17.37 2.92 15.32
N SER A 186 -16.31 2.30 14.81
CA SER A 186 -16.03 2.19 13.36
C SER A 186 -15.47 0.84 12.95
N LEU A 187 -15.90 -0.25 13.60
CA LEU A 187 -15.39 -1.60 13.34
C LEU A 187 -16.30 -2.46 12.46
N ASN A 188 -17.57 -2.10 12.30
CA ASN A 188 -18.50 -2.89 11.50
C ASN A 188 -18.24 -2.70 10.00
N PRO A 189 -17.78 -3.74 9.27
CA PRO A 189 -17.46 -3.63 7.85
C PRO A 189 -18.69 -3.51 6.95
N PHE A 190 -19.89 -3.71 7.48
CA PHE A 190 -21.16 -3.61 6.73
C PHE A 190 -21.96 -2.34 7.03
N ASP A 191 -21.47 -1.48 7.92
CA ASP A 191 -22.05 -0.16 8.14
C ASP A 191 -21.26 0.89 7.35
N ALA A 192 -21.88 1.45 6.31
CA ALA A 192 -21.25 2.41 5.40
C ALA A 192 -20.65 3.63 6.13
N ASN A 193 -21.28 4.10 7.22
CA ASN A 193 -20.74 5.24 7.98
C ASN A 193 -19.51 4.84 8.79
N GLN A 194 -19.49 3.62 9.35
CA GLN A 194 -18.35 3.11 10.09
C GLN A 194 -17.17 2.80 9.16
N VAL A 195 -17.43 2.22 7.98
CA VAL A 195 -16.42 2.02 6.93
C VAL A 195 -15.82 3.35 6.50
N GLU A 196 -16.66 4.35 6.27
CA GLU A 196 -16.20 5.68 5.88
C GLU A 196 -15.38 6.35 6.99
N LEU A 197 -15.80 6.21 8.25
CA LEU A 197 -15.07 6.77 9.38
C LEU A 197 -13.73 6.08 9.61
N SER A 198 -13.67 4.75 9.51
CA SER A 198 -12.40 4.00 9.62
C SER A 198 -11.45 4.31 8.46
N THR A 199 -11.96 4.51 7.23
CA THR A 199 -11.19 4.96 6.07
C THR A 199 -10.49 6.30 6.36
N VAL A 200 -11.26 7.31 6.78
CA VAL A 200 -10.72 8.64 7.09
C VAL A 200 -9.73 8.58 8.27
N ARG A 201 -10.06 7.82 9.31
CA ARG A 201 -9.17 7.64 10.48
C ARG A 201 -7.83 7.03 10.10
N LEU A 202 -7.81 6.02 9.23
CA LEU A 202 -6.56 5.40 8.78
C LEU A 202 -5.71 6.37 7.97
N LEU A 203 -6.30 7.02 6.96
CA LEU A 203 -5.58 8.00 6.14
C LEU A 203 -4.98 9.13 6.98
N ALA A 204 -5.72 9.59 7.98
CA ALA A 204 -5.31 10.68 8.86
C ALA A 204 -4.25 10.26 9.89
N LYS A 205 -4.40 9.08 10.50
CA LYS A 205 -3.60 8.67 11.67
C LYS A 205 -2.35 7.90 11.33
N LEU A 206 -2.29 7.21 10.19
CA LEU A 206 -1.11 6.44 9.81
C LEU A 206 0.15 7.31 9.70
N PRO A 207 0.11 8.54 9.10
CA PRO A 207 1.25 9.44 9.13
C PRO A 207 1.68 9.86 10.54
N THR A 208 0.72 10.12 11.44
CA THR A 208 1.03 10.47 12.85
C THR A 208 1.69 9.31 13.58
N ILE A 209 1.18 8.08 13.39
CA ILE A 209 1.78 6.86 13.97
C ILE A 209 3.21 6.67 13.45
N ALA A 210 3.42 6.85 12.14
CA ALA A 210 4.74 6.76 11.53
C ALA A 210 5.72 7.80 12.09
N ALA A 211 5.30 9.06 12.20
CA ALA A 211 6.10 10.13 12.78
C ALA A 211 6.46 9.84 14.25
N TYR A 212 5.51 9.31 15.05
CA TYR A 212 5.76 8.93 16.44
C TYR A 212 6.73 7.75 16.55
N ALA A 213 6.60 6.75 15.66
CA ALA A 213 7.59 5.66 15.60
C ALA A 213 9.00 6.19 15.30
N TYR A 214 9.14 7.16 14.39
CA TYR A 214 10.41 7.83 14.12
C TYR A 214 10.93 8.57 15.37
N LYS A 215 10.10 9.44 15.98
CA LYS A 215 10.46 10.21 17.17
C LYS A 215 10.90 9.34 18.34
N LYS A 216 10.19 8.22 18.57
CA LYS A 216 10.57 7.20 19.56
C LYS A 216 11.95 6.64 19.26
N SER A 217 12.25 6.30 18.02
CA SER A 217 13.53 5.67 17.62
C SER A 217 14.74 6.60 17.86
N VAL A 218 14.57 7.90 17.68
CA VAL A 218 15.62 8.92 17.90
C VAL A 218 15.59 9.55 19.29
N GLY A 219 14.60 9.19 20.12
CA GLY A 219 14.47 9.65 21.52
C GLY A 219 14.06 11.12 21.64
N GLN A 220 13.27 11.60 20.68
CA GLN A 220 12.75 12.96 20.65
C GLN A 220 11.27 13.01 21.08
N PRO A 221 10.78 14.15 21.58
CA PRO A 221 9.39 14.32 21.96
C PRO A 221 8.48 14.24 20.74
N PHE A 222 7.27 13.72 20.92
CA PHE A 222 6.23 13.69 19.90
C PHE A 222 5.74 15.12 19.63
N LEU A 223 5.58 15.46 18.35
CA LEU A 223 4.88 16.65 17.91
C LEU A 223 3.45 16.32 17.56
N TYR A 224 2.51 17.11 18.10
CA TYR A 224 1.10 16.99 17.70
C TYR A 224 0.92 17.45 16.25
N PRO A 225 -0.05 16.85 15.53
CA PRO A 225 -0.40 17.32 14.20
C PRO A 225 -0.93 18.77 14.24
N ASP A 226 -0.70 19.48 13.14
CA ASP A 226 -1.15 20.87 12.92
C ASP A 226 -2.19 20.86 11.79
N ASN A 227 -3.43 21.26 12.11
CA ASN A 227 -4.53 21.26 11.16
C ASN A 227 -4.44 22.39 10.10
N SER A 228 -3.49 23.31 10.21
CA SER A 228 -3.24 24.33 9.17
C SER A 228 -2.46 23.79 7.98
N LEU A 229 -1.79 22.62 8.15
CA LEU A 229 -0.92 22.02 7.15
C LEU A 229 -1.61 20.93 6.35
N GLY A 230 -1.13 20.69 5.13
CA GLY A 230 -1.47 19.51 4.33
C GLY A 230 -0.96 18.20 4.95
N LEU A 231 -1.43 17.06 4.46
CA LEU A 231 -1.09 15.75 5.04
C LEU A 231 0.42 15.48 5.03
N VAL A 232 1.07 15.70 3.90
CA VAL A 232 2.52 15.43 3.72
C VAL A 232 3.36 16.45 4.50
N GLU A 233 2.99 17.72 4.45
CA GLU A 233 3.64 18.77 5.23
C GLU A 233 3.59 18.49 6.72
N ASN A 234 2.40 18.10 7.21
CA ASN A 234 2.19 17.76 8.61
C ASN A 234 3.02 16.55 9.03
N PHE A 235 3.09 15.52 8.16
CA PHE A 235 3.95 14.36 8.40
C PHE A 235 5.43 14.73 8.51
N LEU A 236 5.95 15.55 7.58
CA LEU A 236 7.35 16.03 7.61
C LEU A 236 7.62 16.85 8.87
N ARG A 237 6.71 17.78 9.22
CA ARG A 237 6.80 18.57 10.45
C ARG A 237 6.81 17.70 11.71
N MET A 238 5.90 16.73 11.82
CA MET A 238 5.86 15.82 12.98
C MET A 238 7.10 14.93 13.06
N THR A 239 7.69 14.58 11.91
CA THR A 239 8.88 13.71 11.85
C THR A 239 10.16 14.46 12.20
N PHE A 240 10.40 15.62 11.61
CA PHE A 240 11.68 16.33 11.71
C PHE A 240 11.67 17.56 12.63
N GLY A 241 10.51 18.18 12.85
CA GLY A 241 10.39 19.35 13.71
C GLY A 241 10.63 19.05 15.21
N PHE A 242 10.87 20.10 15.98
CA PHE A 242 11.08 20.06 17.43
C PHE A 242 10.10 21.00 18.14
N PRO A 243 9.70 20.74 19.39
CA PRO A 243 8.84 21.65 20.15
C PRO A 243 9.53 23.00 20.48
N ALA A 244 10.85 23.02 20.47
CA ALA A 244 11.64 24.17 20.92
C ALA A 244 11.78 25.28 19.86
N GLU A 245 11.53 24.96 18.58
CA GLU A 245 11.70 25.90 17.49
C GLU A 245 10.69 25.63 16.35
N PRO A 246 10.31 26.64 15.56
CA PRO A 246 9.51 26.46 14.36
C PRO A 246 10.23 25.57 13.34
N TYR A 247 9.48 24.69 12.68
CA TYR A 247 9.97 23.89 11.56
C TYR A 247 9.26 24.33 10.28
N GLU A 248 10.00 24.91 9.38
CA GLU A 248 9.49 25.29 8.06
C GLU A 248 9.64 24.10 7.10
N VAL A 249 8.52 23.64 6.57
CA VAL A 249 8.50 22.50 5.64
C VAL A 249 8.90 22.99 4.25
N ASP A 250 9.92 22.36 3.67
CA ASP A 250 10.37 22.69 2.32
C ASP A 250 9.32 22.22 1.27
N PRO A 251 8.79 23.13 0.43
CA PRO A 251 7.80 22.76 -0.58
C PRO A 251 8.30 21.74 -1.62
N THR A 252 9.61 21.72 -1.93
CA THR A 252 10.20 20.73 -2.85
C THR A 252 10.15 19.34 -2.24
N LEU A 253 10.48 19.22 -0.95
CA LEU A 253 10.41 17.94 -0.22
C LEU A 253 8.97 17.46 -0.07
N THR A 254 8.04 18.38 0.23
CA THR A 254 6.62 18.10 0.30
C THR A 254 6.13 17.53 -1.03
N ARG A 255 6.42 18.20 -2.15
CA ARG A 255 6.00 17.76 -3.48
C ARG A 255 6.65 16.42 -3.86
N ALA A 256 7.91 16.23 -3.57
CA ALA A 256 8.61 14.98 -3.85
C ALA A 256 8.01 13.80 -3.09
N LEU A 257 7.72 13.97 -1.80
CA LEU A 257 7.13 12.91 -0.98
C LEU A 257 5.67 12.62 -1.37
N ASP A 258 4.90 13.67 -1.68
CA ASP A 258 3.53 13.54 -2.20
C ASP A 258 3.50 12.71 -3.49
N LEU A 259 4.41 13.03 -4.43
CA LEU A 259 4.58 12.28 -5.67
C LEU A 259 4.97 10.82 -5.43
N LEU A 260 5.93 10.57 -4.52
CA LEU A 260 6.32 9.20 -4.15
C LEU A 260 5.13 8.41 -3.60
N PHE A 261 4.27 9.02 -2.78
CA PHE A 261 3.07 8.39 -2.29
C PHE A 261 2.07 8.05 -3.42
N ILE A 262 1.88 8.95 -4.40
CA ILE A 262 1.06 8.68 -5.58
C ILE A 262 1.57 7.45 -6.34
N LEU A 263 2.88 7.39 -6.62
CA LEU A 263 3.50 6.31 -7.39
C LEU A 263 3.48 4.95 -6.67
N HIS A 264 3.30 4.96 -5.36
CA HIS A 264 3.19 3.75 -4.53
C HIS A 264 1.74 3.41 -4.14
N ALA A 265 0.74 4.23 -4.50
CA ALA A 265 -0.61 4.16 -3.95
C ALA A 265 -1.31 2.84 -4.23
N ASP A 266 -1.11 2.23 -5.41
CA ASP A 266 -1.58 0.87 -5.67
C ASP A 266 -0.71 0.13 -6.72
N HIS A 267 -0.80 -1.19 -6.75
CA HIS A 267 -0.13 -2.04 -7.73
C HIS A 267 -0.77 -3.43 -7.77
N GLU A 268 -2.07 -3.48 -8.09
CA GLU A 268 -2.88 -4.72 -8.21
C GLU A 268 -2.77 -5.68 -6.99
N GLN A 269 -2.82 -7.00 -7.27
CA GLN A 269 -2.77 -8.08 -6.28
C GLN A 269 -1.34 -8.44 -5.87
N ASN A 270 -0.55 -7.45 -5.43
CA ASN A 270 0.72 -7.72 -4.76
C ASN A 270 0.50 -8.44 -3.41
N CYS A 271 1.58 -8.93 -2.80
CA CYS A 271 1.51 -9.73 -1.58
C CYS A 271 0.73 -9.05 -0.44
N SER A 272 0.94 -7.76 -0.20
CA SER A 272 0.25 -7.05 0.89
C SER A 272 -1.22 -6.77 0.57
N THR A 273 -1.56 -6.41 -0.67
CA THR A 273 -2.94 -6.22 -1.11
C THR A 273 -3.73 -7.54 -1.03
N SER A 274 -3.15 -8.64 -1.51
CA SER A 274 -3.76 -9.97 -1.39
C SER A 274 -3.96 -10.38 0.08
N THR A 275 -3.02 -10.03 0.97
CA THR A 275 -3.13 -10.27 2.42
C THR A 275 -4.27 -9.46 3.03
N VAL A 276 -4.41 -8.17 2.68
CA VAL A 276 -5.53 -7.32 3.13
C VAL A 276 -6.87 -7.91 2.71
N ARG A 277 -7.01 -8.35 1.45
CA ARG A 277 -8.22 -9.01 0.95
C ARG A 277 -8.46 -10.35 1.66
N MET A 278 -7.42 -11.14 1.88
CA MET A 278 -7.53 -12.43 2.56
C MET A 278 -8.04 -12.28 4.00
N VAL A 279 -7.44 -11.38 4.78
CA VAL A 279 -7.88 -11.10 6.16
C VAL A 279 -9.28 -10.47 6.15
N GLY A 280 -9.52 -9.49 5.30
CA GLY A 280 -10.83 -8.84 5.16
C GLY A 280 -11.93 -9.81 4.75
N SER A 281 -11.63 -10.88 3.99
CA SER A 281 -12.61 -11.89 3.58
C SER A 281 -13.23 -12.66 4.74
N SER A 282 -12.60 -12.65 5.92
CA SER A 282 -13.15 -13.17 7.18
C SER A 282 -14.07 -12.17 7.90
N GLU A 283 -14.41 -11.04 7.26
CA GLU A 283 -15.18 -9.93 7.82
C GLU A 283 -14.43 -9.17 8.94
N ALA A 284 -13.11 -9.32 8.98
CA ALA A 284 -12.27 -8.54 9.87
C ALA A 284 -12.37 -7.04 9.56
N ASN A 285 -12.37 -6.22 10.61
CA ASN A 285 -12.43 -4.76 10.46
C ASN A 285 -11.24 -4.21 9.67
N LEU A 286 -11.38 -2.99 9.17
CA LEU A 286 -10.40 -2.36 8.29
C LEU A 286 -9.03 -2.20 8.97
N PHE A 287 -8.96 -1.83 10.26
CA PHE A 287 -7.68 -1.66 10.97
C PHE A 287 -6.90 -2.98 11.04
N ALA A 288 -7.57 -4.10 11.37
CA ALA A 288 -6.95 -5.42 11.42
C ALA A 288 -6.45 -5.86 10.04
N SER A 289 -7.24 -5.63 8.99
CA SER A 289 -6.87 -5.97 7.61
C SER A 289 -5.67 -5.17 7.12
N ILE A 290 -5.62 -3.87 7.40
CA ILE A 290 -4.48 -3.00 7.05
C ILE A 290 -3.23 -3.37 7.84
N SER A 291 -3.35 -3.69 9.13
CA SER A 291 -2.23 -4.18 9.94
C SER A 291 -1.59 -5.43 9.33
N ALA A 292 -2.41 -6.38 8.84
CA ALA A 292 -1.93 -7.57 8.14
C ALA A 292 -1.20 -7.21 6.82
N GLY A 293 -1.71 -6.26 6.05
CA GLY A 293 -1.05 -5.73 4.86
C GLY A 293 0.32 -5.11 5.16
N ILE A 294 0.43 -4.34 6.25
CA ILE A 294 1.69 -3.75 6.71
C ILE A 294 2.70 -4.86 7.05
N ASN A 295 2.27 -5.93 7.75
CA ASN A 295 3.14 -7.07 8.07
C ASN A 295 3.60 -7.81 6.81
N ALA A 296 2.75 -7.99 5.81
CA ALA A 296 3.14 -8.59 4.54
C ALA A 296 4.12 -7.70 3.75
N LEU A 297 3.92 -6.37 3.78
CA LEU A 297 4.82 -5.41 3.16
C LEU A 297 6.20 -5.40 3.82
N PHE A 298 6.31 -5.68 5.11
CA PHE A 298 7.58 -5.74 5.85
C PHE A 298 8.52 -6.83 5.34
N GLY A 299 8.00 -7.88 4.68
CA GLY A 299 8.82 -8.95 4.12
C GLY A 299 9.85 -8.43 3.10
N PRO A 300 11.13 -8.87 3.19
CA PRO A 300 12.21 -8.34 2.33
C PRO A 300 11.99 -8.61 0.84
N LEU A 301 11.20 -9.62 0.48
CA LEU A 301 10.85 -9.91 -0.92
C LEU A 301 9.74 -9.02 -1.48
N HIS A 302 9.13 -8.16 -0.63
CA HIS A 302 8.06 -7.26 -1.04
C HIS A 302 8.46 -5.79 -0.84
N GLY A 303 8.53 -5.29 0.38
CA GLY A 303 8.80 -3.86 0.65
C GLY A 303 10.27 -3.51 0.90
N GLY A 304 11.21 -4.42 0.68
CA GLY A 304 12.63 -4.21 0.98
C GLY A 304 13.50 -3.73 -0.18
N ALA A 305 12.94 -3.57 -1.39
CA ALA A 305 13.73 -3.33 -2.60
C ALA A 305 14.51 -2.01 -2.57
N ASN A 306 13.89 -0.91 -2.16
CA ASN A 306 14.53 0.40 -2.08
C ASN A 306 15.67 0.47 -1.05
N SER A 307 15.52 -0.21 0.10
CA SER A 307 16.61 -0.36 1.07
C SER A 307 17.78 -1.15 0.51
N ALA A 308 17.50 -2.26 -0.19
CA ALA A 308 18.51 -3.09 -0.82
C ALA A 308 19.26 -2.37 -1.95
N VAL A 309 18.61 -1.47 -2.69
CA VAL A 309 19.27 -0.58 -3.67
C VAL A 309 20.29 0.31 -2.97
N LEU A 310 19.88 0.98 -1.89
CA LEU A 310 20.79 1.86 -1.16
C LEU A 310 21.99 1.11 -0.59
N GLU A 311 21.78 -0.07 0.01
CA GLU A 311 22.86 -0.93 0.51
C GLU A 311 23.83 -1.36 -0.60
N MET A 312 23.30 -1.66 -1.80
CA MET A 312 24.11 -1.95 -2.97
C MET A 312 24.97 -0.75 -3.39
N LEU A 313 24.38 0.44 -3.54
CA LEU A 313 25.08 1.67 -3.92
C LEU A 313 26.17 2.04 -2.88
N GLU A 314 25.84 1.94 -1.59
CA GLU A 314 26.81 2.14 -0.50
C GLU A 314 27.94 1.09 -0.55
N GLY A 315 27.62 -0.15 -0.92
CA GLY A 315 28.60 -1.22 -1.14
C GLY A 315 29.57 -0.88 -2.28
N ILE A 316 29.07 -0.39 -3.40
CA ILE A 316 29.89 0.09 -4.52
C ILE A 316 30.77 1.25 -4.09
N ASN A 317 30.21 2.23 -3.37
CA ASN A 317 30.95 3.39 -2.88
C ASN A 317 32.09 2.98 -1.93
N ARG A 318 31.84 2.10 -0.96
CA ARG A 318 32.86 1.57 -0.04
C ARG A 318 34.01 0.87 -0.76
N ASN A 319 33.76 0.31 -1.93
CA ASN A 319 34.74 -0.36 -2.78
C ASN A 319 35.35 0.59 -3.82
N GLY A 320 35.40 1.88 -3.56
CA GLY A 320 36.03 2.90 -4.41
C GLY A 320 35.17 3.44 -5.55
N GLY A 321 33.86 3.16 -5.58
CA GLY A 321 32.93 3.67 -6.59
C GLY A 321 33.12 3.01 -7.98
N ASP A 322 33.78 1.86 -8.06
CA ASP A 322 34.07 1.16 -9.33
C ASP A 322 32.82 0.40 -9.81
N VAL A 323 32.02 1.10 -10.62
CA VAL A 323 30.78 0.57 -11.21
C VAL A 323 31.10 -0.52 -12.25
N ASP A 324 32.23 -0.45 -12.99
CA ASP A 324 32.61 -1.46 -13.98
C ASP A 324 32.92 -2.79 -13.33
N SER A 325 33.68 -2.78 -12.26
CA SER A 325 33.96 -3.97 -11.46
C SER A 325 32.67 -4.60 -10.94
N PHE A 326 31.73 -3.77 -10.39
CA PHE A 326 30.45 -4.26 -9.90
C PHE A 326 29.60 -4.90 -11.01
N VAL A 327 29.48 -4.26 -12.19
CA VAL A 327 28.73 -4.76 -13.34
C VAL A 327 29.31 -6.12 -13.80
N ASN A 328 30.65 -6.25 -13.87
CA ASN A 328 31.30 -7.50 -14.21
C ASN A 328 31.01 -8.63 -13.21
N ARG A 329 30.98 -8.34 -11.90
CA ARG A 329 30.64 -9.30 -10.86
C ARG A 329 29.18 -9.77 -10.98
N VAL A 330 28.24 -8.86 -11.32
CA VAL A 330 26.85 -9.21 -11.61
C VAL A 330 26.74 -10.12 -12.82
N LYS A 331 27.43 -9.79 -13.92
CA LYS A 331 27.45 -10.60 -15.17
C LYS A 331 28.04 -12.02 -14.94
N ASN A 332 29.05 -12.11 -14.10
CA ASN A 332 29.67 -13.37 -13.69
C ASN A 332 28.86 -14.16 -12.66
N LYS A 333 27.69 -13.63 -12.23
CA LYS A 333 26.81 -14.24 -11.22
C LYS A 333 27.55 -14.58 -9.90
N GLU A 334 28.43 -13.69 -9.49
CA GLU A 334 29.18 -13.85 -8.24
C GLU A 334 28.23 -14.05 -7.04
N PRO A 335 28.44 -15.06 -6.18
CA PRO A 335 27.58 -15.30 -5.03
C PRO A 335 27.44 -14.07 -4.12
N GLY A 336 26.22 -13.71 -3.79
CA GLY A 336 25.91 -12.54 -2.95
C GLY A 336 25.87 -11.19 -3.69
N VAL A 337 26.27 -11.11 -4.96
CA VAL A 337 26.20 -9.90 -5.79
C VAL A 337 24.90 -9.90 -6.59
N LYS A 338 24.06 -8.88 -6.36
CA LYS A 338 22.78 -8.72 -7.08
C LYS A 338 22.62 -7.28 -7.55
N LEU A 339 22.11 -7.09 -8.74
CA LEU A 339 21.70 -5.80 -9.26
C LEU A 339 20.30 -5.49 -8.71
N MET A 340 20.23 -4.66 -7.65
CA MET A 340 18.99 -4.27 -7.01
C MET A 340 18.40 -3.02 -7.68
N GLY A 341 17.06 -2.93 -7.72
CA GLY A 341 16.37 -1.82 -8.37
C GLY A 341 16.29 -1.92 -9.90
N PHE A 342 16.66 -3.07 -10.46
CA PHE A 342 16.57 -3.36 -11.90
C PHE A 342 15.70 -4.59 -12.15
N GLY A 343 14.91 -4.53 -13.23
CA GLY A 343 13.91 -5.53 -13.55
C GLY A 343 12.69 -5.47 -12.64
N HIS A 344 11.62 -6.11 -13.05
CA HIS A 344 10.36 -6.15 -12.31
C HIS A 344 9.64 -7.47 -12.57
N ARG A 345 8.86 -7.97 -11.60
CA ARG A 345 8.07 -9.20 -11.80
C ARG A 345 7.01 -9.04 -12.88
N VAL A 346 6.40 -7.84 -12.97
CA VAL A 346 5.32 -7.52 -13.89
C VAL A 346 5.89 -6.84 -15.14
N TYR A 347 6.59 -5.72 -15.02
CA TYR A 347 7.13 -4.99 -16.15
C TYR A 347 8.26 -5.77 -16.85
N LYS A 348 8.03 -6.08 -18.12
CA LYS A 348 9.05 -6.59 -19.06
C LYS A 348 9.61 -5.49 -19.96
N ASN A 349 9.09 -4.28 -19.79
CA ASN A 349 9.55 -3.04 -20.38
C ASN A 349 9.95 -2.08 -19.25
N TYR A 350 10.22 -0.82 -19.57
CA TYR A 350 10.52 0.22 -18.58
C TYR A 350 9.37 0.44 -17.62
N ASP A 351 9.64 0.52 -16.31
CA ASP A 351 8.64 0.87 -15.32
C ASP A 351 8.22 2.34 -15.52
N PRO A 352 6.95 2.65 -15.81
CA PRO A 352 6.53 4.02 -16.13
C PRO A 352 6.79 5.00 -14.99
N ARG A 353 6.92 4.49 -13.76
CA ARG A 353 7.24 5.30 -12.58
C ARG A 353 8.71 5.70 -12.51
N ALA A 354 9.61 4.92 -13.10
CA ALA A 354 11.05 5.15 -12.97
C ALA A 354 11.51 6.46 -13.61
N ALA A 355 10.96 6.84 -14.76
CA ALA A 355 11.28 8.13 -15.40
C ALA A 355 10.82 9.34 -14.56
N ILE A 356 9.65 9.21 -13.93
CA ILE A 356 9.09 10.25 -13.05
C ILE A 356 9.97 10.40 -11.81
N ILE A 357 10.35 9.29 -11.18
CA ILE A 357 11.21 9.26 -9.99
C ILE A 357 12.60 9.83 -10.29
N LYS A 358 13.20 9.52 -11.44
CA LYS A 358 14.51 10.03 -11.84
C LYS A 358 14.53 11.55 -11.86
N LYS A 359 13.53 12.16 -12.53
CA LYS A 359 13.39 13.63 -12.55
C LYS A 359 13.25 14.22 -11.14
N THR A 360 12.46 13.58 -10.28
CA THR A 360 12.28 14.02 -8.89
C THR A 360 13.58 13.87 -8.08
N ALA A 361 14.34 12.80 -8.33
CA ALA A 361 15.66 12.64 -7.71
C ALA A 361 16.61 13.76 -8.09
N ASP A 362 16.68 14.13 -9.36
CA ASP A 362 17.52 15.24 -9.83
C ASP A 362 17.13 16.56 -9.14
N GLU A 363 15.83 16.87 -9.00
CA GLU A 363 15.32 18.07 -8.35
C GLU A 363 15.67 18.12 -6.84
N VAL A 364 15.41 17.02 -6.12
CA VAL A 364 15.64 16.92 -4.66
C VAL A 364 17.14 16.92 -4.33
N LEU A 365 17.91 16.10 -5.04
CA LEU A 365 19.33 15.93 -4.78
C LEU A 365 20.11 17.18 -5.23
N GLY A 366 19.71 17.81 -6.32
CA GLY A 366 20.27 19.11 -6.76
C GLY A 366 20.08 20.21 -5.73
N LYS A 367 18.97 20.17 -4.95
CA LYS A 367 18.70 21.15 -3.89
C LYS A 367 19.40 20.84 -2.57
N LEU A 368 19.41 19.56 -2.15
CA LEU A 368 19.87 19.16 -0.81
C LEU A 368 21.33 18.73 -0.75
N SER A 369 21.87 18.18 -1.83
CA SER A 369 23.16 17.50 -1.81
C SER A 369 23.87 17.66 -3.14
N ALA A 370 24.49 18.82 -3.38
CA ALA A 370 25.19 19.10 -4.64
C ALA A 370 26.30 18.09 -5.00
N ASN A 371 26.69 17.16 -4.09
CA ASN A 371 27.76 16.17 -4.30
C ASN A 371 27.49 14.85 -3.52
N ASP A 372 26.32 14.19 -3.67
CA ASP A 372 26.16 12.84 -3.09
C ASP A 372 26.82 11.80 -4.02
N PRO A 373 27.90 11.11 -3.58
CA PRO A 373 28.61 10.12 -4.40
C PRO A 373 27.72 8.94 -4.80
N LEU A 374 26.64 8.68 -4.06
CA LEU A 374 25.71 7.58 -4.40
C LEU A 374 24.85 7.93 -5.61
N LEU A 375 24.50 9.21 -5.82
CA LEU A 375 23.81 9.64 -7.02
C LEU A 375 24.70 9.44 -8.27
N ASP A 376 25.95 9.86 -8.20
CA ASP A 376 26.91 9.66 -9.31
C ASP A 376 27.08 8.18 -9.65
N ILE A 377 27.16 7.32 -8.62
CA ILE A 377 27.24 5.86 -8.80
C ILE A 377 25.95 5.34 -9.44
N ALA A 378 24.78 5.80 -8.99
CA ALA A 378 23.49 5.37 -9.54
C ALA A 378 23.34 5.77 -11.01
N LEU A 379 23.67 7.01 -11.38
CA LEU A 379 23.64 7.49 -12.77
C LEU A 379 24.58 6.69 -13.68
N LYS A 380 25.82 6.44 -13.24
CA LYS A 380 26.78 5.62 -13.98
C LYS A 380 26.32 4.17 -14.12
N LEU A 381 25.72 3.60 -13.07
CA LEU A 381 25.22 2.24 -13.08
C LEU A 381 24.04 2.09 -14.05
N GLU A 382 23.12 3.06 -14.06
CA GLU A 382 21.99 3.11 -14.99
C GLU A 382 22.51 3.21 -16.44
N GLU A 383 23.39 4.17 -16.73
CA GLU A 383 23.96 4.36 -18.06
C GLU A 383 24.61 3.08 -18.59
N LYS A 384 25.44 2.41 -17.77
CA LYS A 384 26.10 1.17 -18.13
C LYS A 384 25.11 0.02 -18.35
N ALA A 385 24.11 -0.12 -17.48
CA ALA A 385 23.12 -1.18 -17.60
C ALA A 385 22.24 -1.00 -18.85
N LEU A 386 21.90 0.24 -19.21
CA LEU A 386 21.11 0.54 -20.41
C LEU A 386 21.90 0.37 -21.72
N ALA A 387 23.24 0.47 -21.66
CA ALA A 387 24.13 0.31 -22.80
C ALA A 387 24.67 -1.11 -22.98
N ASP A 388 24.52 -2.00 -22.03
CA ASP A 388 25.10 -3.37 -22.04
C ASP A 388 24.04 -4.41 -22.45
N ASP A 389 24.29 -5.11 -23.57
CA ASP A 389 23.39 -6.12 -24.13
C ASP A 389 22.98 -7.20 -23.13
N TYR A 390 23.83 -7.54 -22.15
CA TYR A 390 23.51 -8.53 -21.12
C TYR A 390 22.27 -8.14 -20.31
N PHE A 391 22.12 -6.86 -19.98
CA PHE A 391 20.99 -6.34 -19.20
C PHE A 391 19.77 -6.05 -20.10
N VAL A 392 20.02 -5.50 -21.29
CA VAL A 392 18.95 -5.16 -22.26
C VAL A 392 18.23 -6.42 -22.73
N GLU A 393 18.95 -7.48 -23.12
CA GLU A 393 18.36 -8.76 -23.53
C GLU A 393 17.53 -9.43 -22.40
N ARG A 394 17.92 -9.20 -21.15
CA ARG A 394 17.22 -9.70 -19.95
C ARG A 394 16.15 -8.75 -19.43
N LYS A 395 15.93 -7.63 -20.11
CA LYS A 395 14.94 -6.60 -19.73
C LYS A 395 15.14 -6.09 -18.31
N LEU A 396 16.39 -5.91 -17.90
CA LEU A 396 16.77 -5.40 -16.58
C LEU A 396 16.88 -3.88 -16.63
N TYR A 397 15.74 -3.21 -16.72
CA TYR A 397 15.63 -1.76 -16.67
C TYR A 397 15.47 -1.25 -15.22
N PRO A 398 15.87 0.00 -14.90
CA PRO A 398 15.58 0.61 -13.60
C PRO A 398 14.10 0.60 -13.30
N ASN A 399 13.73 0.28 -12.07
CA ASN A 399 12.36 0.32 -11.57
C ASN A 399 12.16 1.48 -10.57
N VAL A 400 10.95 1.62 -10.03
CA VAL A 400 10.60 2.70 -9.08
C VAL A 400 11.53 2.76 -7.86
N ASP A 401 12.04 1.63 -7.38
CA ASP A 401 12.86 1.56 -6.16
C ASP A 401 14.29 2.07 -6.36
N PHE A 402 14.77 2.17 -7.62
CA PHE A 402 16.16 2.49 -7.89
C PHE A 402 16.56 3.90 -7.40
N TYR A 403 15.71 4.90 -7.61
CA TYR A 403 15.96 6.28 -7.14
C TYR A 403 15.25 6.63 -5.84
N THR A 404 14.19 5.90 -5.48
CA THR A 404 13.37 6.21 -4.28
C THR A 404 14.20 6.24 -3.01
N GLY A 405 15.11 5.26 -2.82
CA GLY A 405 15.98 5.20 -1.64
C GLY A 405 16.90 6.39 -1.51
N LEU A 406 17.44 6.91 -2.62
CA LEU A 406 18.29 8.12 -2.63
C LEU A 406 17.50 9.36 -2.21
N ILE A 407 16.28 9.53 -2.71
CA ILE A 407 15.39 10.62 -2.33
C ILE A 407 15.10 10.58 -0.83
N TYR A 408 14.68 9.43 -0.30
CA TYR A 408 14.38 9.29 1.12
C TYR A 408 15.58 9.54 2.01
N LYS A 409 16.77 9.06 1.61
CA LYS A 409 18.03 9.34 2.32
C LYS A 409 18.35 10.83 2.32
N ALA A 410 18.25 11.50 1.18
CA ALA A 410 18.48 12.94 1.07
C ALA A 410 17.52 13.77 1.92
N MET A 411 16.26 13.30 2.06
CA MET A 411 15.27 13.90 2.95
C MET A 411 15.56 13.69 4.45
N GLY A 412 16.55 12.85 4.81
CA GLY A 412 16.94 12.57 6.19
C GLY A 412 16.27 11.35 6.82
N PHE A 413 15.53 10.55 6.05
CA PHE A 413 14.96 9.30 6.58
C PHE A 413 16.02 8.20 6.71
N PRO A 414 16.09 7.48 7.84
CA PRO A 414 16.96 6.32 7.96
C PRO A 414 16.42 5.15 7.09
N THR A 415 17.34 4.33 6.56
CA THR A 415 17.00 3.22 5.64
C THR A 415 15.89 2.30 6.17
N LYS A 416 15.91 1.97 7.48
CA LYS A 416 14.87 1.15 8.11
C LYS A 416 13.45 1.77 8.04
N PHE A 417 13.34 3.07 7.71
CA PHE A 417 12.07 3.79 7.63
C PHE A 417 11.46 3.78 6.22
N PHE A 418 12.20 3.35 5.20
CA PHE A 418 11.76 3.40 3.80
C PHE A 418 10.49 2.59 3.55
N THR A 419 10.40 1.37 4.12
CA THR A 419 9.20 0.55 4.01
C THR A 419 7.98 1.16 4.73
N VAL A 420 8.20 2.00 5.77
CA VAL A 420 7.12 2.77 6.40
C VAL A 420 6.57 3.81 5.45
N LEU A 421 7.44 4.54 4.74
CA LEU A 421 7.01 5.51 3.72
C LEU A 421 6.24 4.81 2.58
N PHE A 422 6.70 3.62 2.18
CA PHE A 422 5.96 2.80 1.24
C PHE A 422 4.56 2.46 1.77
N ALA A 423 4.42 2.06 3.03
CA ALA A 423 3.13 1.75 3.65
C ALA A 423 2.18 2.96 3.67
N LEU A 424 2.71 4.17 3.94
CA LEU A 424 1.94 5.42 3.87
C LEU A 424 1.35 5.64 2.47
N GLY A 425 2.19 5.50 1.44
CA GLY A 425 1.74 5.62 0.05
C GLY A 425 0.72 4.55 -0.33
N ARG A 426 0.93 3.28 0.06
CA ARG A 426 0.09 2.14 -0.33
C ARG A 426 -1.26 2.07 0.37
N LEU A 427 -1.45 2.81 1.45
CA LEU A 427 -2.67 2.74 2.26
C LEU A 427 -3.97 2.95 1.47
N PRO A 428 -4.10 3.93 0.55
CA PRO A 428 -5.33 4.12 -0.22
C PRO A 428 -5.68 2.90 -1.09
N GLY A 429 -4.68 2.28 -1.72
CA GLY A 429 -4.87 1.06 -2.52
C GLY A 429 -5.38 -0.10 -1.67
N TRP A 430 -4.79 -0.34 -0.50
CA TRP A 430 -5.28 -1.35 0.43
C TRP A 430 -6.73 -1.11 0.87
N ILE A 431 -7.08 0.14 1.18
CA ILE A 431 -8.45 0.51 1.56
C ILE A 431 -9.42 0.28 0.40
N ALA A 432 -9.04 0.68 -0.81
CA ALA A 432 -9.85 0.50 -2.02
C ALA A 432 -10.13 -0.99 -2.28
N HIS A 433 -9.10 -1.83 -2.25
CA HIS A 433 -9.22 -3.28 -2.44
C HIS A 433 -10.03 -3.98 -1.34
N TRP A 434 -9.91 -3.54 -0.09
CA TRP A 434 -10.72 -4.06 1.00
C TRP A 434 -12.21 -3.70 0.82
N ARG A 435 -12.53 -2.46 0.43
CA ARG A 435 -13.91 -2.02 0.15
C ARG A 435 -14.50 -2.76 -1.05
N GLU A 436 -13.77 -2.83 -2.16
CA GLU A 436 -14.20 -3.56 -3.36
C GLU A 436 -14.51 -5.02 -3.05
N MET A 437 -13.68 -5.70 -2.27
CA MET A 437 -13.89 -7.08 -1.84
C MET A 437 -15.17 -7.23 -1.01
N LEU A 438 -15.48 -6.30 -0.11
CA LEU A 438 -16.71 -6.34 0.70
C LEU A 438 -17.97 -6.06 -0.10
N GLU A 439 -17.87 -5.23 -1.13
CA GLU A 439 -18.98 -4.88 -2.03
C GLU A 439 -19.24 -5.96 -3.08
N ASP A 440 -18.33 -6.92 -3.29
CA ASP A 440 -18.50 -8.01 -4.25
C ASP A 440 -19.57 -9.00 -3.75
N PRO A 441 -20.70 -9.15 -4.46
CA PRO A 441 -21.75 -10.10 -4.07
C PRO A 441 -21.28 -11.57 -4.15
N ALA A 442 -20.22 -11.86 -4.90
CA ALA A 442 -19.60 -13.18 -5.00
C ALA A 442 -18.55 -13.46 -3.92
N ARG A 443 -18.30 -12.50 -3.01
CA ARG A 443 -17.30 -12.65 -1.96
C ARG A 443 -17.49 -13.92 -1.14
N LYS A 444 -16.37 -14.55 -0.82
CA LYS A 444 -16.30 -15.72 0.06
C LYS A 444 -15.08 -15.58 0.96
N ILE A 445 -15.12 -16.21 2.11
CA ILE A 445 -13.92 -16.35 2.94
C ILE A 445 -12.83 -17.06 2.13
N SER A 446 -11.65 -16.46 2.07
CA SER A 446 -10.49 -17.00 1.35
C SER A 446 -9.93 -18.21 2.08
N ARG A 447 -10.10 -19.39 1.47
CA ARG A 447 -9.61 -20.68 1.99
C ARG A 447 -9.00 -21.48 0.84
N PRO A 448 -7.72 -21.28 0.53
CA PRO A 448 -7.03 -22.05 -0.51
C PRO A 448 -7.00 -23.54 -0.16
N ARG A 449 -6.89 -24.38 -1.19
CA ARG A 449 -6.70 -25.82 -1.05
C ARG A 449 -5.21 -26.15 -0.92
N GLN A 450 -4.93 -27.35 -0.43
CA GLN A 450 -3.58 -27.95 -0.47
C GLN A 450 -3.66 -29.36 -1.08
N VAL A 451 -2.58 -29.75 -1.74
CA VAL A 451 -2.33 -31.15 -2.11
C VAL A 451 -1.54 -31.77 -0.96
N TYR A 452 -2.15 -32.75 -0.28
CA TYR A 452 -1.51 -33.41 0.86
C TYR A 452 -0.53 -34.47 0.36
N THR A 453 0.72 -34.35 0.76
CA THR A 453 1.83 -35.27 0.43
C THR A 453 2.48 -35.90 1.66
N GLY A 454 1.84 -35.78 2.83
CA GLY A 454 2.32 -36.35 4.07
C GLY A 454 2.04 -37.86 4.19
N GLN A 455 2.26 -38.40 5.38
CA GLN A 455 2.00 -39.81 5.67
C GLN A 455 0.49 -40.13 5.59
N ALA A 456 0.18 -41.31 5.15
CA ALA A 456 -1.16 -41.87 5.28
C ALA A 456 -1.54 -42.07 6.77
N GLU A 457 -2.73 -42.52 7.05
CA GLU A 457 -3.20 -42.80 8.41
C GLU A 457 -2.22 -43.69 9.17
N ARG A 458 -1.87 -43.29 10.37
CA ARG A 458 -0.98 -44.03 11.26
C ARG A 458 -1.61 -44.18 12.63
N SER A 459 -1.41 -45.34 13.24
CA SER A 459 -1.85 -45.56 14.62
C SER A 459 -1.03 -44.78 15.59
N TYR A 460 -1.68 -44.17 16.58
CA TYR A 460 -1.00 -43.48 17.65
C TYR A 460 -0.29 -44.49 18.56
N THR A 461 1.02 -44.31 18.78
CA THR A 461 1.79 -45.08 19.74
C THR A 461 2.05 -44.17 20.95
N PRO A 462 1.68 -44.59 22.19
CA PRO A 462 1.97 -43.82 23.39
C PRO A 462 3.47 -43.52 23.57
N ILE A 463 3.81 -42.38 24.14
CA ILE A 463 5.23 -41.94 24.27
C ILE A 463 6.11 -42.96 24.99
N ALA A 464 5.56 -43.69 25.95
CA ALA A 464 6.29 -44.72 26.68
C ALA A 464 6.57 -46.00 25.85
N GLN A 465 6.02 -46.09 24.62
CA GLN A 465 6.15 -47.25 23.72
C GLN A 465 6.83 -46.88 22.39
N ARG A 466 7.35 -45.65 22.26
CA ARG A 466 8.08 -45.17 21.09
C ARG A 466 9.56 -45.50 21.14
#